data_22f811521ae6d1706b9cdafc9cde742e
#
_entry.id   22f811521ae6d1706b9cdafc9cde742e
#
_cell.length_a   1.000
_cell.length_b   1.000
_cell.length_c   1.000
_cell.angle_alpha   90.00
_cell.angle_beta   90.00
_cell.angle_gamma   90.00
#
_symmetry.space_group_name_H-M   'P 1'
#
loop_
_entity.id
_entity.type
_entity.pdbx_description
1 polymer ?
#
loop_
_entity_poly.entity_id
_entity_poly.type
_entity_poly.pdbx_seq_one_letter_code
_entity_poly.pdbx_strand_id
1 'polypeptide(L)'
;VTDSQWGFQYSTYVYYNEHCIVFNGVHTPMKIERATFVKLFDFVKLFPHYFLGSNADLPIVGGSILSHDHFQGGHYTFAMAKAPIEQKFEMEGFEDVEAGIVKWPMSVLRTRSKNPDRLIDLGEKVLRAWRSYTDEDAFIYAETDGEPHNTITPIARKKDGMYELDLTLRNNITTVSYTHLRAHETSAHL
;
A
#
# COMPACT_ATOMS: atom_id res chain seq x y z
N VAL A 1 11.52 6.25 14.13
CA VAL A 1 10.96 5.11 13.40
C VAL A 1 12.11 4.30 12.87
N THR A 2 12.22 3.03 13.25
CA THR A 2 13.41 2.21 13.02
C THR A 2 14.69 2.92 13.53
N ASP A 3 15.87 2.55 13.08
CA ASP A 3 17.15 3.13 13.56
C ASP A 3 17.55 4.44 12.83
N SER A 4 16.62 5.07 12.11
CA SER A 4 16.85 6.31 11.37
C SER A 4 16.06 7.49 11.92
N GLN A 5 16.56 8.70 11.67
CA GLN A 5 15.89 9.94 12.05
C GLN A 5 14.72 10.23 11.08
N TRP A 6 13.54 10.47 11.65
CA TRP A 6 12.33 10.83 10.91
C TRP A 6 11.77 12.15 11.42
N GLY A 7 11.32 12.98 10.50
CA GLY A 7 10.59 14.20 10.80
C GLY A 7 9.08 13.91 10.91
N PHE A 8 8.40 14.61 11.82
CA PHE A 8 6.96 14.65 11.94
C PHE A 8 6.51 16.10 11.81
N GLN A 9 5.58 16.37 10.92
CA GLN A 9 5.07 17.72 10.67
C GLN A 9 3.56 17.68 10.42
N TYR A 10 2.80 18.53 11.09
CA TYR A 10 1.43 18.80 10.67
C TYR A 10 1.40 19.49 9.31
N SER A 11 0.54 19.01 8.44
CA SER A 11 0.38 19.58 7.10
C SER A 11 -0.32 20.94 7.19
N THR A 12 0.17 21.90 6.40
CA THR A 12 -0.53 23.18 6.19
C THR A 12 -1.84 22.99 5.40
N TYR A 13 -1.96 21.90 4.67
CA TYR A 13 -3.20 21.50 3.98
C TYR A 13 -3.98 20.54 4.88
N VAL A 14 -4.97 21.07 5.58
CA VAL A 14 -5.79 20.31 6.54
C VAL A 14 -6.92 19.60 5.79
N TYR A 15 -6.65 18.45 5.20
CA TYR A 15 -7.68 17.64 4.55
C TYR A 15 -8.57 16.88 5.54
N TYR A 16 -8.05 16.60 6.74
CA TYR A 16 -8.72 15.92 7.84
C TYR A 16 -8.04 16.24 9.17
N ASN A 17 -8.66 15.84 10.29
CA ASN A 17 -8.15 16.15 11.63
C ASN A 17 -6.72 15.63 11.83
N GLU A 18 -5.85 16.52 12.32
CA GLU A 18 -4.44 16.24 12.62
C GLU A 18 -3.66 15.66 11.42
N HIS A 19 -4.01 16.10 10.19
CA HIS A 19 -3.28 15.69 8.98
C HIS A 19 -1.79 15.97 9.14
N CYS A 20 -0.97 14.93 9.03
CA CYS A 20 0.47 15.01 9.22
C CYS A 20 1.24 14.29 8.12
N ILE A 21 2.48 14.69 7.96
CA ILE A 21 3.47 14.06 7.09
C ILE A 21 4.60 13.56 7.99
N VAL A 22 4.96 12.30 7.80
CA VAL A 22 6.10 11.65 8.45
C VAL A 22 7.11 11.35 7.37
N PHE A 23 8.29 11.93 7.43
CA PHE A 23 9.27 11.89 6.35
C PHE A 23 10.65 11.49 6.82
N ASN A 24 11.39 10.81 5.95
CA ASN A 24 12.77 10.43 6.22
C ASN A 24 13.65 11.67 6.36
N GLY A 25 14.51 11.72 7.38
CA GLY A 25 15.49 12.80 7.57
C GLY A 25 16.58 12.83 6.51
N VAL A 26 16.71 11.77 5.72
CA VAL A 26 17.62 11.66 4.59
C VAL A 26 16.80 11.52 3.29
N HIS A 27 17.21 12.23 2.24
CA HIS A 27 16.60 12.11 0.92
C HIS A 27 16.88 10.71 0.35
N THR A 28 15.86 9.86 0.44
CA THR A 28 15.88 8.49 -0.06
C THR A 28 14.64 8.30 -0.93
N PRO A 29 14.73 7.73 -2.14
CA PRO A 29 13.57 7.49 -2.98
C PRO A 29 12.51 6.64 -2.29
N MET A 30 11.24 6.90 -2.63
CA MET A 30 10.11 6.08 -2.22
C MET A 30 10.30 4.65 -2.71
N LYS A 31 10.10 3.69 -1.80
CA LYS A 31 10.09 2.27 -2.13
C LYS A 31 9.16 1.53 -1.20
N ILE A 32 8.21 0.80 -1.78
CA ILE A 32 7.35 -0.09 -1.01
C ILE A 32 8.04 -1.44 -0.86
N GLU A 33 8.40 -1.76 0.36
CA GLU A 33 9.09 -3.00 0.73
C GLU A 33 8.77 -3.37 2.18
N ARG A 34 9.30 -4.49 2.69
CA ARG A 34 9.11 -4.91 4.07
C ARG A 34 9.36 -3.79 5.09
N ALA A 35 10.42 -3.01 4.88
CA ALA A 35 10.77 -1.88 5.77
C ALA A 35 9.66 -0.83 5.83
N THR A 36 8.88 -0.65 4.77
CA THR A 36 7.71 0.24 4.77
C THR A 36 6.68 -0.21 5.81
N PHE A 37 6.33 -1.49 5.85
CA PHE A 37 5.37 -2.02 6.82
C PHE A 37 5.89 -1.90 8.25
N VAL A 38 7.19 -2.15 8.47
CA VAL A 38 7.84 -1.96 9.78
C VAL A 38 7.69 -0.50 10.24
N LYS A 39 8.00 0.46 9.37
CA LYS A 39 7.90 1.90 9.68
C LYS A 39 6.47 2.32 10.01
N LEU A 40 5.48 1.82 9.25
CA LEU A 40 4.07 2.09 9.51
C LEU A 40 3.65 1.62 10.90
N PHE A 41 3.99 0.39 11.28
CA PHE A 41 3.61 -0.15 12.58
C PHE A 41 4.42 0.44 13.73
N ASP A 42 5.68 0.79 13.55
CA ASP A 42 6.45 1.50 14.56
C ASP A 42 5.80 2.84 14.91
N PHE A 43 5.33 3.57 13.90
CA PHE A 43 4.58 4.81 14.12
C PHE A 43 3.25 4.55 14.85
N VAL A 44 2.46 3.58 14.40
CA VAL A 44 1.16 3.26 15.01
C VAL A 44 1.28 2.73 16.44
N LYS A 45 2.40 2.07 16.78
CA LYS A 45 2.71 1.68 18.18
C LYS A 45 2.91 2.91 19.07
N LEU A 46 3.60 3.95 18.55
CA LEU A 46 3.85 5.22 19.27
C LEU A 46 2.59 6.10 19.33
N PHE A 47 1.81 6.13 18.24
CA PHE A 47 0.61 6.96 18.10
C PHE A 47 -0.62 6.10 17.76
N PRO A 48 -1.15 5.32 18.74
CA PRO A 48 -2.18 4.31 18.45
C PRO A 48 -3.55 4.89 18.07
N HIS A 49 -3.76 6.19 18.19
CA HIS A 49 -4.95 6.92 17.77
C HIS A 49 -4.84 7.50 16.35
N TYR A 50 -3.64 7.38 15.70
CA TYR A 50 -3.42 7.76 14.32
C TYR A 50 -3.53 6.56 13.38
N PHE A 51 -3.86 6.83 12.13
CA PHE A 51 -3.47 5.97 11.02
C PHE A 51 -2.17 6.51 10.39
N LEU A 52 -1.44 5.66 9.69
CA LEU A 52 -0.34 6.06 8.81
C LEU A 52 -0.43 5.26 7.51
N GLY A 53 -0.34 5.95 6.38
CA GLY A 53 -0.36 5.33 5.06
C GLY A 53 0.81 5.78 4.21
N SER A 54 1.26 4.89 3.32
CA SER A 54 2.26 5.22 2.33
C SER A 54 1.60 5.62 1.01
N ASN A 55 2.20 6.55 0.30
CA ASN A 55 1.94 6.73 -1.12
C ASN A 55 2.51 5.55 -1.93
N ALA A 56 2.09 5.42 -3.19
CA ALA A 56 2.68 4.46 -4.10
C ALA A 56 4.12 4.85 -4.49
N ASP A 57 4.96 3.86 -4.77
CA ASP A 57 6.31 4.05 -5.29
C ASP A 57 6.37 4.05 -6.84
N LEU A 58 5.22 4.03 -7.50
CA LEU A 58 5.07 4.15 -8.94
C LEU A 58 4.24 5.40 -9.30
N PRO A 59 4.52 6.02 -10.45
CA PRO A 59 3.75 7.18 -10.93
C PRO A 59 2.31 6.78 -11.29
N ILE A 60 1.43 7.79 -11.42
CA ILE A 60 0.01 7.68 -11.85
C ILE A 60 -0.92 7.11 -10.76
N VAL A 61 -0.50 6.12 -9.99
CA VAL A 61 -1.33 5.41 -9.02
C VAL A 61 -1.19 5.92 -7.58
N GLY A 62 -1.07 7.23 -7.41
CA GLY A 62 -0.96 7.86 -6.10
C GLY A 62 0.48 8.00 -5.60
N GLY A 63 1.46 7.89 -6.49
CA GLY A 63 2.84 8.30 -6.21
C GLY A 63 2.95 9.83 -6.26
N SER A 64 3.38 10.43 -5.17
CA SER A 64 3.76 11.83 -5.11
C SER A 64 5.11 11.95 -4.42
N ILE A 65 5.96 12.88 -4.90
CA ILE A 65 7.31 13.09 -4.37
C ILE A 65 8.07 11.76 -4.28
N LEU A 66 8.15 11.02 -5.40
CA LEU A 66 8.82 9.71 -5.47
C LEU A 66 10.30 9.73 -5.07
N SER A 67 10.91 10.92 -5.07
CA SER A 67 12.32 11.11 -4.70
C SER A 67 12.58 11.14 -3.19
N HIS A 68 11.53 11.21 -2.35
CA HIS A 68 11.70 11.34 -0.91
C HIS A 68 10.71 10.42 -0.15
N ASP A 69 11.25 9.47 0.61
CA ASP A 69 10.47 8.52 1.41
C ASP A 69 9.69 9.25 2.51
N HIS A 70 8.36 9.18 2.43
CA HIS A 70 7.44 9.84 3.33
C HIS A 70 6.12 9.09 3.45
N PHE A 71 5.40 9.36 4.54
CA PHE A 71 4.10 8.82 4.86
C PHE A 71 3.12 9.95 5.18
N GLN A 72 1.83 9.68 5.04
CA GLN A 72 0.76 10.57 5.46
C GLN A 72 -0.08 9.91 6.54
N GLY A 73 -0.42 10.66 7.58
CA GLY A 73 -1.18 10.17 8.71
C GLY A 73 -2.09 11.23 9.31
N GLY A 74 -2.77 10.85 10.36
CA GLY A 74 -3.63 11.74 11.14
C GLY A 74 -4.60 11.01 12.02
N HIS A 75 -5.33 11.79 12.84
CA HIS A 75 -6.40 11.29 13.71
C HIS A 75 -7.75 11.36 12.97
N TYR A 76 -7.93 10.45 12.02
CA TYR A 76 -9.14 10.42 11.19
C TYR A 76 -9.51 8.99 10.78
N THR A 77 -10.81 8.73 10.61
CA THR A 77 -11.32 7.43 10.14
C THR A 77 -12.01 7.61 8.79
N PHE A 78 -11.31 7.24 7.73
CA PHE A 78 -11.82 7.28 6.36
C PHE A 78 -12.98 6.31 6.13
N ALA A 79 -13.78 6.58 5.09
CA ALA A 79 -14.89 5.72 4.70
C ALA A 79 -14.42 4.28 4.41
N MET A 80 -13.26 4.11 3.77
CA MET A 80 -12.68 2.79 3.51
C MET A 80 -12.39 2.01 4.82
N ALA A 81 -11.92 2.68 5.88
CA ALA A 81 -11.68 2.04 7.17
C ALA A 81 -12.97 1.55 7.87
N LYS A 82 -14.13 2.14 7.50
CA LYS A 82 -15.46 1.74 7.98
C LYS A 82 -16.12 0.70 7.09
N ALA A 83 -15.63 0.51 5.87
CA ALA A 83 -16.20 -0.42 4.92
C ALA A 83 -16.10 -1.87 5.43
N PRO A 84 -17.14 -2.69 5.26
CA PRO A 84 -17.15 -4.06 5.74
C PRO A 84 -16.25 -4.96 4.87
N ILE A 85 -15.86 -6.09 5.43
CA ILE A 85 -15.27 -7.19 4.68
C ILE A 85 -16.39 -7.83 3.86
N GLU A 86 -16.19 -7.92 2.55
CA GLU A 86 -17.12 -8.58 1.61
C GLU A 86 -16.87 -10.08 1.55
N GLN A 87 -15.59 -10.47 1.51
CA GLN A 87 -15.19 -11.86 1.46
C GLN A 87 -14.02 -12.11 2.41
N LYS A 88 -14.22 -13.03 3.37
CA LYS A 88 -13.14 -13.52 4.23
C LYS A 88 -12.41 -14.66 3.56
N PHE A 89 -11.12 -14.78 3.82
CA PHE A 89 -10.30 -15.91 3.40
C PHE A 89 -9.20 -16.18 4.42
N GLU A 90 -8.68 -17.39 4.42
CA GLU A 90 -7.51 -17.80 5.18
C GLU A 90 -6.29 -17.85 4.26
N MET A 91 -5.15 -17.44 4.79
CA MET A 91 -3.88 -17.53 4.07
C MET A 91 -2.99 -18.58 4.74
N GLU A 92 -2.52 -19.53 3.96
CA GLU A 92 -1.59 -20.57 4.40
C GLU A 92 -0.37 -20.00 5.11
N GLY A 93 -0.14 -20.47 6.35
CA GLY A 93 0.91 -19.98 7.24
C GLY A 93 0.55 -18.70 8.01
N PHE A 94 -0.71 -18.21 7.88
CA PHE A 94 -1.23 -17.02 8.55
C PHE A 94 -2.65 -17.22 9.10
N GLU A 95 -2.95 -18.42 9.57
CA GLU A 95 -4.26 -18.81 10.10
C GLU A 95 -4.62 -18.03 11.38
N ASP A 96 -3.62 -17.43 12.02
CA ASP A 96 -3.75 -16.53 13.17
C ASP A 96 -4.05 -15.06 12.78
N VAL A 97 -4.12 -14.75 11.49
CA VAL A 97 -4.41 -13.42 10.97
C VAL A 97 -5.80 -13.39 10.33
N GLU A 98 -6.67 -12.51 10.79
CA GLU A 98 -7.92 -12.24 10.09
C GLU A 98 -7.63 -11.56 8.75
N ALA A 99 -8.11 -12.12 7.64
CA ALA A 99 -7.90 -11.55 6.32
C ALA A 99 -9.20 -11.55 5.50
N GLY A 100 -9.33 -10.55 4.63
CA GLY A 100 -10.48 -10.46 3.73
C GLY A 100 -10.40 -9.31 2.73
N ILE A 101 -11.28 -9.38 1.74
CA ILE A 101 -11.48 -8.35 0.73
C ILE A 101 -12.46 -7.31 1.27
N VAL A 102 -12.10 -6.05 1.22
CA VAL A 102 -12.96 -4.93 1.66
C VAL A 102 -13.96 -4.61 0.56
N LYS A 103 -15.22 -4.40 0.92
CA LYS A 103 -16.25 -3.89 0.01
C LYS A 103 -15.96 -2.43 -0.34
N TRP A 104 -15.12 -2.22 -1.31
CA TRP A 104 -14.62 -0.92 -1.74
C TRP A 104 -14.41 -0.89 -3.26
N PRO A 105 -14.54 0.27 -3.95
CA PRO A 105 -14.34 0.35 -5.41
C PRO A 105 -12.96 -0.08 -5.89
N MET A 106 -11.94 0.03 -5.05
CA MET A 106 -10.59 -0.48 -5.34
C MET A 106 -10.38 -1.84 -4.68
N SER A 107 -9.45 -2.64 -5.21
CA SER A 107 -9.06 -3.92 -4.63
C SER A 107 -8.25 -3.69 -3.36
N VAL A 108 -8.86 -3.93 -2.20
CA VAL A 108 -8.23 -3.74 -0.89
C VAL A 108 -8.30 -5.05 -0.10
N LEU A 109 -7.13 -5.53 0.30
CA LEU A 109 -7.00 -6.63 1.25
C LEU A 109 -6.83 -6.04 2.65
N ARG A 110 -7.72 -6.36 3.57
CA ARG A 110 -7.61 -6.00 4.98
C ARG A 110 -7.13 -7.18 5.79
N THR A 111 -6.09 -6.95 6.58
CA THR A 111 -5.53 -7.94 7.50
C THR A 111 -5.51 -7.40 8.92
N ARG A 112 -5.78 -8.24 9.93
CA ARG A 112 -5.87 -7.85 11.33
C ARG A 112 -5.20 -8.89 12.23
N SER A 113 -4.42 -8.43 13.20
CA SER A 113 -3.79 -9.28 14.21
C SER A 113 -3.46 -8.46 15.47
N LYS A 114 -3.36 -9.14 16.61
CA LYS A 114 -2.77 -8.55 17.82
C LYS A 114 -1.26 -8.37 17.71
N ASN A 115 -0.62 -9.18 16.85
CA ASN A 115 0.81 -9.12 16.60
C ASN A 115 1.09 -8.41 15.26
N PRO A 116 1.65 -7.18 15.26
CA PRO A 116 1.94 -6.46 14.03
C PRO A 116 3.02 -7.13 13.16
N ASP A 117 3.91 -7.93 13.75
CA ASP A 117 4.96 -8.62 12.97
C ASP A 117 4.35 -9.63 11.99
N ARG A 118 3.23 -10.29 12.37
CA ARG A 118 2.48 -11.15 11.46
C ARG A 118 1.91 -10.39 10.27
N LEU A 119 1.46 -9.13 10.49
CA LEU A 119 0.94 -8.28 9.43
C LEU A 119 2.07 -7.79 8.50
N ILE A 120 3.26 -7.55 9.04
CA ILE A 120 4.45 -7.20 8.26
C ILE A 120 4.85 -8.36 7.34
N ASP A 121 4.93 -9.58 7.88
CA ASP A 121 5.27 -10.79 7.12
C ASP A 121 4.25 -11.07 6.02
N LEU A 122 2.95 -10.95 6.35
CA LEU A 122 1.88 -11.14 5.38
C LEU A 122 1.87 -10.04 4.32
N GLY A 123 2.07 -8.78 4.72
CA GLY A 123 2.17 -7.64 3.80
C GLY A 123 3.30 -7.82 2.78
N GLU A 124 4.46 -8.30 3.22
CA GLU A 124 5.58 -8.63 2.33
C GLU A 124 5.23 -9.77 1.37
N LYS A 125 4.58 -10.84 1.86
CA LYS A 125 4.14 -11.97 1.01
C LYS A 125 3.17 -11.49 -0.08
N VAL A 126 2.18 -10.68 0.29
CA VAL A 126 1.20 -10.10 -0.64
C VAL A 126 1.87 -9.16 -1.65
N LEU A 127 2.75 -8.27 -1.19
CA LEU A 127 3.48 -7.35 -2.07
C LEU A 127 4.30 -8.10 -3.13
N ARG A 128 5.01 -9.16 -2.71
CA ARG A 128 5.82 -9.97 -3.61
C ARG A 128 4.96 -10.68 -4.65
N ALA A 129 3.87 -11.30 -4.22
CA ALA A 129 2.93 -11.96 -5.11
C ALA A 129 2.29 -10.98 -6.10
N TRP A 130 1.86 -9.80 -5.62
CA TRP A 130 1.25 -8.79 -6.47
C TRP A 130 2.23 -8.21 -7.50
N ARG A 131 3.49 -7.96 -7.12
CA ARG A 131 4.49 -7.41 -8.04
C ARG A 131 4.77 -8.30 -9.25
N SER A 132 4.60 -9.61 -9.13
CA SER A 132 4.79 -10.57 -10.22
C SER A 132 3.48 -11.05 -10.86
N TYR A 133 2.33 -10.49 -10.43
CA TYR A 133 1.03 -10.94 -10.91
C TYR A 133 0.69 -10.35 -12.27
N THR A 134 0.35 -11.24 -13.22
CA THR A 134 -0.18 -10.88 -14.52
C THR A 134 -1.49 -11.62 -14.76
N ASP A 135 -2.50 -10.91 -15.24
CA ASP A 135 -3.79 -11.43 -15.67
C ASP A 135 -4.21 -10.66 -16.92
N GLU A 136 -3.99 -11.26 -18.07
CA GLU A 136 -4.23 -10.65 -19.38
C GLU A 136 -5.71 -10.38 -19.61
N ASP A 137 -6.59 -11.26 -19.12
CA ASP A 137 -8.03 -11.10 -19.25
C ASP A 137 -8.56 -9.91 -18.46
N ALA A 138 -7.89 -9.58 -17.34
CA ALA A 138 -8.18 -8.40 -16.53
C ALA A 138 -7.34 -7.17 -16.91
N PHE A 139 -6.52 -7.24 -17.95
CA PHE A 139 -5.57 -6.19 -18.37
C PHE A 139 -4.57 -5.80 -17.27
N ILE A 140 -4.16 -6.75 -16.45
CA ILE A 140 -3.16 -6.57 -15.42
C ILE A 140 -1.86 -7.19 -15.91
N TYR A 141 -0.83 -6.38 -16.10
CA TYR A 141 0.52 -6.82 -16.43
C TYR A 141 1.46 -6.40 -15.30
N ALA A 142 2.31 -7.33 -14.87
CA ALA A 142 3.31 -7.05 -13.83
C ALA A 142 4.33 -6.02 -14.30
N GLU A 143 4.76 -6.14 -15.56
CA GLU A 143 5.74 -5.26 -16.20
C GLU A 143 5.53 -5.19 -17.71
N THR A 144 6.09 -4.16 -18.34
CA THR A 144 6.18 -4.00 -19.78
C THR A 144 7.53 -3.40 -20.13
N ASP A 145 8.30 -4.07 -20.99
CA ASP A 145 9.65 -3.65 -21.40
C ASP A 145 10.59 -3.37 -20.20
N GLY A 146 10.42 -4.13 -19.11
CA GLY A 146 11.18 -3.98 -17.86
C GLY A 146 10.67 -2.90 -16.91
N GLU A 147 9.60 -2.17 -17.26
CA GLU A 147 8.97 -1.17 -16.40
C GLU A 147 7.87 -1.82 -15.55
N PRO A 148 7.95 -1.74 -14.22
CA PRO A 148 6.97 -2.36 -13.34
C PRO A 148 5.65 -1.58 -13.31
N HIS A 149 4.54 -2.31 -13.18
CA HIS A 149 3.19 -1.73 -13.13
C HIS A 149 2.47 -1.96 -11.80
N ASN A 150 2.83 -3.01 -11.08
CA ASN A 150 2.16 -3.38 -9.83
C ASN A 150 2.85 -2.80 -8.61
N THR A 151 2.07 -2.18 -7.74
CA THR A 151 2.50 -1.73 -6.42
C THR A 151 1.34 -1.78 -5.42
N ILE A 152 1.61 -1.45 -4.17
CA ILE A 152 0.62 -1.42 -3.10
C ILE A 152 0.69 -0.05 -2.42
N THR A 153 -0.47 0.51 -2.05
CA THR A 153 -0.55 1.61 -1.09
C THR A 153 -1.04 1.07 0.25
N PRO A 154 -0.14 0.85 1.22
CA PRO A 154 -0.48 0.30 2.52
C PRO A 154 -0.96 1.38 3.48
N ILE A 155 -1.94 1.05 4.33
CA ILE A 155 -2.42 1.90 5.42
C ILE A 155 -2.48 1.07 6.69
N ALA A 156 -1.77 1.49 7.72
CA ALA A 156 -1.76 0.86 9.03
C ALA A 156 -2.53 1.70 10.05
N ARG A 157 -3.21 1.02 10.98
CA ARG A 157 -3.88 1.64 12.13
C ARG A 157 -4.07 0.62 13.26
N LYS A 158 -4.47 1.12 14.42
CA LYS A 158 -4.96 0.29 15.53
C LYS A 158 -6.45 0.53 15.70
N LYS A 159 -7.23 -0.55 15.74
CA LYS A 159 -8.68 -0.51 15.87
C LYS A 159 -9.15 -1.67 16.73
N ASP A 160 -10.02 -1.39 17.72
CA ASP A 160 -10.63 -2.41 18.60
C ASP A 160 -9.55 -3.34 19.26
N GLY A 161 -8.43 -2.74 19.67
CA GLY A 161 -7.34 -3.47 20.33
C GLY A 161 -6.45 -4.30 19.41
N MET A 162 -6.74 -4.33 18.10
CA MET A 162 -5.95 -5.04 17.09
C MET A 162 -5.22 -4.05 16.16
N TYR A 163 -4.09 -4.47 15.64
CA TYR A 163 -3.46 -3.81 14.49
C TYR A 163 -4.18 -4.21 13.22
N GLU A 164 -4.31 -3.28 12.29
CA GLU A 164 -4.97 -3.45 11.01
C GLU A 164 -4.08 -2.89 9.90
N LEU A 165 -3.93 -3.66 8.82
CA LEU A 165 -3.20 -3.25 7.62
C LEU A 165 -4.12 -3.42 6.42
N ASP A 166 -4.44 -2.32 5.75
CA ASP A 166 -5.09 -2.31 4.46
C ASP A 166 -4.03 -2.25 3.37
N LEU A 167 -4.07 -3.17 2.44
CA LEU A 167 -3.19 -3.28 1.28
C LEU A 167 -4.03 -3.00 0.02
N THR A 168 -3.97 -1.76 -0.48
CA THR A 168 -4.63 -1.41 -1.73
C THR A 168 -3.74 -1.80 -2.90
N LEU A 169 -4.20 -2.76 -3.70
CA LEU A 169 -3.51 -3.22 -4.90
C LEU A 169 -3.61 -2.17 -6.00
N ARG A 170 -2.49 -1.79 -6.58
CA ARG A 170 -2.40 -0.75 -7.61
C ARG A 170 -1.69 -1.29 -8.84
N ASN A 171 -2.21 -0.91 -10.01
CA ASN A 171 -1.56 -1.13 -11.29
C ASN A 171 -1.62 0.17 -12.10
N ASN A 172 -0.50 0.62 -12.65
CA ASN A 172 -0.40 1.92 -13.30
C ASN A 172 -0.54 1.88 -14.83
N ILE A 173 -0.94 0.73 -15.39
CA ILE A 173 -1.24 0.64 -16.82
C ILE A 173 -2.42 1.56 -17.14
N THR A 174 -2.24 2.40 -18.15
CA THR A 174 -3.28 3.27 -18.69
C THR A 174 -3.74 2.73 -20.05
N THR A 175 -4.91 3.18 -20.50
CA THR A 175 -5.43 2.84 -21.85
C THR A 175 -4.45 3.19 -22.98
N VAL A 176 -3.63 4.23 -22.80
CA VAL A 176 -2.61 4.63 -23.77
C VAL A 176 -1.47 3.63 -23.81
N SER A 177 -0.97 3.19 -22.63
CA SER A 177 0.06 2.14 -22.52
C SER A 177 -0.41 0.84 -23.16
N TYR A 178 -1.68 0.46 -22.93
CA TYR A 178 -2.28 -0.73 -23.50
C TYR A 178 -2.38 -0.69 -25.03
N THR A 179 -2.70 0.46 -25.62
CA THR A 179 -2.74 0.65 -27.08
C THR A 179 -1.36 0.46 -27.71
N HIS A 180 -0.31 0.92 -27.03
CA HIS A 180 1.08 0.70 -27.46
C HIS A 180 1.50 -0.76 -27.36
N LEU A 181 1.13 -1.49 -26.31
CA LEU A 181 1.38 -2.92 -26.17
C LEU A 181 0.80 -3.72 -27.35
N ARG A 182 -0.47 -3.53 -27.67
CA ARG A 182 -1.10 -4.21 -28.84
C ARG A 182 -0.47 -3.83 -30.18
N ALA A 183 0.00 -2.60 -30.33
CA ALA A 183 0.67 -2.17 -31.56
C ALA A 183 2.01 -2.92 -31.77
N HIS A 184 2.73 -3.24 -30.69
CA HIS A 184 3.96 -4.04 -30.76
C HIS A 184 3.69 -5.52 -31.08
N GLU A 185 2.65 -6.12 -30.50
CA GLU A 185 2.27 -7.51 -30.79
C GLU A 185 1.83 -7.69 -32.24
N THR A 186 1.09 -6.76 -32.81
CA THR A 186 0.67 -6.82 -34.23
C THR A 186 1.82 -6.59 -35.21
N SER A 187 2.89 -5.91 -34.81
CA SER A 187 4.09 -5.70 -35.63
C SER A 187 5.05 -6.90 -35.66
N ALA A 188 4.95 -7.80 -34.68
CA ALA A 188 5.79 -9.00 -34.60
C ALA A 188 5.22 -10.18 -35.43
N HIS A 189 4.05 -10.05 -36.04
CA HIS A 189 3.39 -11.06 -36.86
C HIS A 189 3.27 -10.67 -38.36
N LEU A 190 3.99 -9.65 -38.81
CA LEU A 190 4.20 -9.29 -40.22
C LEU A 190 5.66 -9.50 -40.61
#